data_47f1478d0634e6ae28c54cc256d8974e
#
_entry.id   47f1478d0634e6ae28c54cc256d8974e
#
_cell.length_a   1.000
_cell.length_b   1.000
_cell.length_c   1.000
_cell.angle_alpha   90.00
_cell.angle_beta   90.00
_cell.angle_gamma   90.00
#
_symmetry.space_group_name_H-M   'P 1'
#
loop_
_entity.id
_entity.type
_entity.pdbx_description
1 polymer ?
#
loop_
_entity_poly.entity_id
_entity_poly.type
_entity_poly.pdbx_seq_one_letter_code
_entity_poly.pdbx_strand_id
1 'polypeptide(L)'
;ANIFVIDRIMNKKERNLRNPKILALYSGNYKTSNTYALWNMVKENLQDSEINEIHIENGSVVDCKGCSYKACKHYSQSTNCFYGGVMVEEVYPAILDCDVLMMLCPNYNDSINANMSAVINRLTALYRKTKFYDKYFYSIIVSGFSGSDIIAQQLISALNINKTFILPPKFAFMETANNPGDVEKIENIKRKAKEFAENIKEGVHT
;
A
#
# COMPACT_ATOMS: atom_id res chain seq x y z
N ALA A 1 -19.05 -12.65 -4.36
CA ALA A 1 -17.69 -13.16 -4.11
C ALA A 1 -17.15 -13.91 -5.33
N ASN A 2 -17.87 -14.89 -5.88
CA ASN A 2 -17.40 -15.72 -6.99
C ASN A 2 -17.13 -14.94 -8.29
N ILE A 3 -17.93 -13.92 -8.60
CA ILE A 3 -17.76 -13.09 -9.80
C ILE A 3 -16.42 -12.32 -9.73
N PHE A 4 -16.06 -11.78 -8.57
CA PHE A 4 -14.77 -11.09 -8.39
C PHE A 4 -13.55 -12.02 -8.56
N VAL A 5 -13.66 -13.26 -8.09
CA VAL A 5 -12.59 -14.26 -8.25
C VAL A 5 -12.42 -14.63 -9.71
N ILE A 6 -13.53 -14.88 -10.43
CA ILE A 6 -13.52 -15.21 -11.86
C ILE A 6 -12.95 -14.02 -12.67
N ASP A 7 -13.45 -12.82 -12.45
CA ASP A 7 -12.93 -11.61 -13.11
C ASP A 7 -11.42 -11.44 -12.90
N ARG A 8 -10.94 -11.72 -11.70
CA ARG A 8 -9.52 -11.63 -11.38
C ARG A 8 -8.70 -12.69 -12.15
N ILE A 9 -9.16 -13.93 -12.18
CA ILE A 9 -8.49 -15.01 -12.90
C ILE A 9 -8.44 -14.73 -14.40
N MET A 10 -9.57 -14.28 -14.98
CA MET A 10 -9.70 -14.01 -16.41
C MET A 10 -8.91 -12.76 -16.87
N ASN A 11 -8.67 -11.80 -15.97
CA ASN A 11 -7.98 -10.55 -16.27
C ASN A 11 -6.54 -10.50 -15.73
N LYS A 12 -6.05 -11.60 -15.16
CA LYS A 12 -4.65 -11.70 -14.72
C LYS A 12 -3.74 -11.52 -15.94
N LYS A 13 -3.01 -10.41 -15.99
CA LYS A 13 -1.93 -10.22 -16.96
C LYS A 13 -0.66 -10.79 -16.36
N GLU A 14 -0.12 -11.85 -16.95
CA GLU A 14 1.23 -12.28 -16.63
C GLU A 14 2.20 -11.19 -17.05
N ARG A 15 2.83 -10.54 -16.07
CA ARG A 15 3.91 -9.58 -16.30
C ARG A 15 5.19 -10.17 -15.74
N ASN A 16 6.14 -10.45 -16.62
CA ASN A 16 7.50 -10.77 -16.19
C ASN A 16 8.22 -9.45 -15.93
N LEU A 17 8.06 -8.93 -14.71
CA LEU A 17 8.62 -7.64 -14.31
C LEU A 17 9.98 -7.87 -13.65
N ARG A 18 11.06 -7.81 -14.42
CA ARG A 18 12.42 -7.93 -13.85
C ARG A 18 12.73 -6.82 -12.84
N ASN A 19 12.26 -5.60 -13.10
CA ASN A 19 12.49 -4.42 -12.28
C ASN A 19 11.15 -3.71 -12.04
N PRO A 20 10.36 -4.11 -11.01
CA PRO A 20 9.05 -3.54 -10.77
C PRO A 20 9.14 -2.07 -10.35
N LYS A 21 8.18 -1.25 -10.80
CA LYS A 21 7.94 0.09 -10.27
C LYS A 21 7.18 -0.02 -8.96
N ILE A 22 7.79 0.42 -7.88
CA ILE A 22 7.23 0.34 -6.54
C ILE A 22 6.79 1.74 -6.09
N LEU A 23 5.52 1.89 -5.76
CA LEU A 23 5.01 3.07 -5.07
C LEU A 23 4.94 2.78 -3.58
N ALA A 24 5.69 3.49 -2.77
CA ALA A 24 5.61 3.42 -1.32
C ALA A 24 4.84 4.63 -0.76
N LEU A 25 3.70 4.35 -0.10
CA LEU A 25 2.91 5.36 0.61
C LEU A 25 3.16 5.25 2.11
N TYR A 26 3.47 6.37 2.74
CA TYR A 26 3.69 6.44 4.18
C TYR A 26 3.14 7.73 4.77
N SER A 27 2.88 7.70 6.08
CA SER A 27 2.37 8.85 6.83
C SER A 27 3.04 8.94 8.20
N GLY A 28 2.94 10.09 8.84
CA GLY A 28 3.52 10.33 10.15
C GLY A 28 4.96 10.86 10.09
N ASN A 29 5.63 10.89 11.22
CA ASN A 29 7.00 11.41 11.31
C ASN A 29 8.01 10.34 10.86
N TYR A 30 8.45 10.42 9.60
CA TYR A 30 9.40 9.47 9.04
C TYR A 30 10.77 9.44 9.76
N LYS A 31 11.18 10.53 10.43
CA LYS A 31 12.47 10.61 11.13
C LYS A 31 12.54 9.70 12.36
N THR A 32 11.42 9.41 12.98
CA THR A 32 11.32 8.59 14.20
C THR A 32 10.54 7.30 14.01
N SER A 33 10.07 7.03 12.79
CA SER A 33 9.20 5.90 12.50
C SER A 33 9.98 4.60 12.34
N ASN A 34 9.73 3.64 13.21
CA ASN A 34 10.22 2.27 13.05
C ASN A 34 9.75 1.61 11.74
N THR A 35 8.52 1.92 11.31
CA THR A 35 7.97 1.41 10.04
C THR A 35 8.76 1.93 8.85
N TYR A 36 9.12 3.22 8.84
CA TYR A 36 9.91 3.81 7.77
C TYR A 36 11.38 3.34 7.83
N ALA A 37 11.95 3.17 9.03
CA ALA A 37 13.28 2.58 9.20
C ALA A 37 13.35 1.16 8.65
N LEU A 38 12.33 0.34 8.92
CA LEU A 38 12.23 -1.02 8.37
C LEU A 38 12.09 -1.01 6.83
N TRP A 39 11.33 -0.07 6.29
CA TRP A 39 11.24 0.12 4.85
C TRP A 39 12.59 0.46 4.22
N ASN A 40 13.39 1.32 4.84
CA ASN A 40 14.74 1.63 4.34
C ASN A 40 15.63 0.38 4.25
N MET A 41 15.55 -0.52 5.24
CA MET A 41 16.30 -1.79 5.19
C MET A 41 15.82 -2.69 4.05
N VAL A 42 14.53 -2.72 3.75
CA VAL A 42 13.98 -3.47 2.59
C VAL A 42 14.44 -2.82 1.29
N LYS A 43 14.38 -1.50 1.21
CA LYS A 43 14.75 -0.70 0.03
C LYS A 43 16.21 -0.88 -0.36
N GLU A 44 17.11 -1.05 0.59
CA GLU A 44 18.54 -1.37 0.34
C GLU A 44 18.73 -2.64 -0.50
N ASN A 45 17.77 -3.55 -0.50
CA ASN A 45 17.80 -4.80 -1.26
C ASN A 45 16.95 -4.76 -2.55
N LEU A 46 16.39 -3.59 -2.92
CA LEU A 46 15.55 -3.37 -4.10
C LEU A 46 16.20 -2.41 -5.11
N GLN A 47 17.54 -2.38 -5.17
CA GLN A 47 18.30 -1.41 -5.98
C GLN A 47 18.00 -1.46 -7.48
N ASP A 48 17.51 -2.59 -7.98
CA ASP A 48 17.14 -2.76 -9.39
C ASP A 48 15.70 -2.29 -9.70
N SER A 49 14.94 -1.85 -8.68
CA SER A 49 13.55 -1.40 -8.81
C SER A 49 13.48 0.13 -8.86
N GLU A 50 12.56 0.65 -9.67
CA GLU A 50 12.20 2.06 -9.64
C GLU A 50 11.28 2.30 -8.44
N ILE A 51 11.71 3.11 -7.47
CA ILE A 51 10.97 3.38 -6.23
C ILE A 51 10.52 4.82 -6.20
N ASN A 52 9.21 5.03 -6.16
CA ASN A 52 8.56 6.31 -5.90
C ASN A 52 8.00 6.31 -4.46
N GLU A 53 8.32 7.34 -3.69
CA GLU A 53 7.87 7.47 -2.30
C GLU A 53 7.01 8.72 -2.15
N ILE A 54 5.77 8.55 -1.67
CA ILE A 54 4.87 9.70 -1.39
C ILE A 54 4.58 9.74 0.10
N HIS A 55 4.94 10.85 0.72
CA HIS A 55 4.61 11.14 2.11
C HIS A 55 3.21 11.76 2.20
N ILE A 56 2.31 11.08 2.88
CA ILE A 56 0.97 11.59 3.18
C ILE A 56 1.03 12.38 4.48
N GLU A 57 1.22 13.68 4.36
CA GLU A 57 1.27 14.58 5.51
C GLU A 57 -0.06 14.64 6.25
N ASN A 58 0.00 14.93 7.54
CA ASN A 58 -1.19 15.06 8.38
C ASN A 58 -2.12 16.17 7.83
N GLY A 59 -3.36 15.80 7.54
CA GLY A 59 -4.36 16.71 7.01
C GLY A 59 -4.26 17.01 5.51
N SER A 60 -3.26 16.49 4.79
CA SER A 60 -3.14 16.69 3.34
C SER A 60 -4.21 15.94 2.54
N VAL A 61 -4.74 14.85 3.10
CA VAL A 61 -5.81 14.07 2.49
C VAL A 61 -7.11 14.26 3.27
N VAL A 62 -8.04 15.01 2.69
CA VAL A 62 -9.42 15.04 3.18
C VAL A 62 -10.07 13.70 2.88
N ASP A 63 -10.70 13.06 3.86
CA ASP A 63 -11.37 11.77 3.71
C ASP A 63 -12.53 11.82 2.70
N CYS A 64 -12.94 10.66 2.22
CA CYS A 64 -14.09 10.51 1.33
C CYS A 64 -15.39 10.93 2.02
N LYS A 65 -16.05 11.95 1.50
CA LYS A 65 -17.32 12.48 2.06
C LYS A 65 -18.58 11.77 1.53
N GLY A 66 -18.44 10.65 0.83
CA GLY A 66 -19.59 9.86 0.39
C GLY A 66 -20.46 10.56 -0.66
N CYS A 67 -19.85 11.13 -1.70
CA CYS A 67 -20.60 11.70 -2.83
C CYS A 67 -21.57 10.68 -3.43
N SER A 68 -22.64 11.16 -4.07
CA SER A 68 -23.52 10.27 -4.83
C SER A 68 -22.74 9.46 -5.88
N TYR A 69 -23.25 8.28 -6.20
CA TYR A 69 -22.61 7.44 -7.23
C TYR A 69 -22.40 8.18 -8.56
N LYS A 70 -23.42 8.96 -9.00
CA LYS A 70 -23.36 9.73 -10.25
C LYS A 70 -22.25 10.77 -10.22
N ALA A 71 -22.15 11.55 -9.14
CA ALA A 71 -21.11 12.55 -8.98
C ALA A 71 -19.71 11.91 -8.93
N CYS A 72 -19.52 10.88 -8.11
CA CYS A 72 -18.25 10.19 -8.01
C CYS A 72 -17.83 9.57 -9.36
N LYS A 73 -18.77 8.95 -10.10
CA LYS A 73 -18.52 8.39 -11.44
C LYS A 73 -18.15 9.47 -12.45
N HIS A 74 -18.80 10.63 -12.41
CA HIS A 74 -18.49 11.75 -13.30
C HIS A 74 -17.03 12.19 -13.18
N TYR A 75 -16.58 12.50 -11.97
CA TYR A 75 -15.18 12.89 -11.75
C TYR A 75 -14.17 11.77 -12.06
N SER A 76 -14.53 10.54 -11.78
CA SER A 76 -13.65 9.38 -12.02
C SER A 76 -13.32 9.18 -13.51
N GLN A 77 -14.17 9.61 -14.46
CA GLN A 77 -13.89 9.49 -15.89
C GLN A 77 -12.59 10.19 -16.31
N SER A 78 -12.30 11.33 -15.68
CA SER A 78 -11.05 12.09 -15.87
C SER A 78 -9.97 11.73 -14.84
N THR A 79 -10.04 10.57 -14.18
CA THR A 79 -9.08 10.16 -13.14
C THR A 79 -9.01 11.17 -12.00
N ASN A 80 -10.17 11.70 -11.61
CA ASN A 80 -10.29 12.81 -10.67
C ASN A 80 -11.26 12.47 -9.52
N CYS A 81 -11.22 13.30 -8.49
CA CYS A 81 -12.14 13.32 -7.37
C CYS A 81 -12.49 14.79 -7.06
N PHE A 82 -13.76 15.08 -6.79
CA PHE A 82 -14.23 16.44 -6.48
C PHE A 82 -13.37 17.19 -5.46
N TYR A 83 -12.80 16.46 -4.50
CA TYR A 83 -11.99 17.04 -3.43
C TYR A 83 -10.51 17.26 -3.80
N GLY A 84 -10.07 16.94 -5.03
CA GLY A 84 -8.73 17.28 -5.55
C GLY A 84 -7.57 16.91 -4.62
N GLY A 85 -6.57 17.79 -4.60
CA GLY A 85 -5.39 17.74 -3.73
C GLY A 85 -4.45 16.56 -4.05
N VAL A 86 -3.53 16.28 -3.13
CA VAL A 86 -2.46 15.28 -3.30
C VAL A 86 -2.95 13.93 -3.83
N MET A 87 -4.17 13.53 -3.51
CA MET A 87 -4.75 12.28 -4.04
C MET A 87 -4.86 12.29 -5.56
N VAL A 88 -5.27 13.43 -6.14
CA VAL A 88 -5.48 13.55 -7.59
C VAL A 88 -4.20 13.94 -8.31
N GLU A 89 -3.42 14.79 -7.68
CA GLU A 89 -2.22 15.40 -8.27
C GLU A 89 -1.02 14.44 -8.24
N GLU A 90 -0.90 13.61 -7.20
CA GLU A 90 0.26 12.74 -7.00
C GLU A 90 -0.13 11.25 -6.88
N VAL A 91 -1.04 10.91 -5.95
CA VAL A 91 -1.28 9.50 -5.58
C VAL A 91 -1.96 8.72 -6.71
N TYR A 92 -2.97 9.27 -7.38
CA TYR A 92 -3.64 8.56 -8.47
C TYR A 92 -2.72 8.30 -9.66
N PRO A 93 -1.94 9.28 -10.17
CA PRO A 93 -0.98 9.04 -11.23
C PRO A 93 0.07 7.99 -10.83
N ALA A 94 0.61 8.08 -9.62
CA ALA A 94 1.59 7.13 -9.11
C ALA A 94 1.04 5.69 -8.99
N ILE A 95 -0.21 5.53 -8.52
CA ILE A 95 -0.86 4.20 -8.47
C ILE A 95 -1.10 3.64 -9.88
N LEU A 96 -1.44 4.48 -10.83
CA LEU A 96 -1.64 4.01 -12.21
C LEU A 96 -0.34 3.55 -12.85
N ASP A 97 0.77 4.19 -12.54
CA ASP A 97 2.09 3.89 -13.09
C ASP A 97 2.80 2.72 -12.40
N CYS A 98 2.57 2.49 -11.09
CA CYS A 98 3.28 1.44 -10.36
C CYS A 98 2.81 0.02 -10.71
N ASP A 99 3.70 -0.94 -10.49
CA ASP A 99 3.41 -2.38 -10.52
C ASP A 99 3.11 -2.91 -9.12
N VAL A 100 3.75 -2.33 -8.12
CA VAL A 100 3.63 -2.68 -6.69
C VAL A 100 3.21 -1.46 -5.89
N LEU A 101 2.10 -1.59 -5.16
CA LEU A 101 1.72 -0.67 -4.10
C LEU A 101 2.24 -1.19 -2.76
N MET A 102 3.14 -0.44 -2.14
CA MET A 102 3.65 -0.67 -0.78
C MET A 102 3.01 0.33 0.18
N MET A 103 2.33 -0.14 1.21
CA MET A 103 1.80 0.73 2.26
C MET A 103 2.57 0.53 3.57
N LEU A 104 3.10 1.62 4.10
CA LEU A 104 3.81 1.63 5.38
C LEU A 104 2.81 2.01 6.48
N CYS A 105 2.40 1.04 7.29
CA CYS A 105 1.31 1.18 8.25
C CYS A 105 1.82 1.02 9.69
N PRO A 106 2.19 2.11 10.39
CA PRO A 106 2.37 2.04 11.82
C PRO A 106 1.02 1.71 12.48
N ASN A 107 1.04 0.84 13.48
CA ASN A 107 -0.15 0.49 14.25
C ASN A 107 -0.43 1.54 15.32
N TYR A 108 -1.61 2.14 15.25
CA TYR A 108 -2.17 3.00 16.30
C TYR A 108 -3.53 2.45 16.72
N ASN A 109 -3.60 1.89 17.95
CA ASN A 109 -4.84 1.34 18.51
C ASN A 109 -5.51 0.26 17.61
N ASP A 110 -4.70 -0.67 17.11
CA ASP A 110 -5.14 -1.78 16.25
C ASP A 110 -5.95 -1.35 15.02
N SER A 111 -5.57 -0.19 14.45
CA SER A 111 -6.22 0.38 13.29
C SER A 111 -5.22 1.01 12.32
N ILE A 112 -5.56 0.97 11.03
CA ILE A 112 -4.87 1.77 10.02
C ILE A 112 -5.02 3.25 10.40
N ASN A 113 -3.93 4.00 10.40
CA ASN A 113 -3.98 5.41 10.77
C ASN A 113 -4.91 6.24 9.85
N ALA A 114 -5.41 7.35 10.36
CA ALA A 114 -6.44 8.16 9.69
C ALA A 114 -6.03 8.61 8.28
N ASN A 115 -4.79 9.03 8.07
CA ASN A 115 -4.31 9.50 6.77
C ASN A 115 -4.34 8.38 5.73
N MET A 116 -3.83 7.19 6.08
CA MET A 116 -3.84 6.04 5.17
C MET A 116 -5.25 5.50 4.95
N SER A 117 -6.13 5.57 5.95
CA SER A 117 -7.55 5.26 5.81
C SER A 117 -8.23 6.20 4.82
N ALA A 118 -7.95 7.50 4.89
CA ALA A 118 -8.46 8.50 3.95
C ALA A 118 -7.96 8.23 2.51
N VAL A 119 -6.69 7.86 2.34
CA VAL A 119 -6.14 7.42 1.04
C VAL A 119 -6.95 6.24 0.51
N ILE A 120 -7.12 5.17 1.29
CA ILE A 120 -7.85 3.95 0.90
C ILE A 120 -9.30 4.29 0.51
N ASN A 121 -9.98 5.11 1.30
CA ASN A 121 -11.36 5.53 1.03
C ASN A 121 -11.46 6.29 -0.30
N ARG A 122 -10.52 7.17 -0.57
CA ARG A 122 -10.49 7.97 -1.80
C ARG A 122 -10.06 7.20 -3.04
N LEU A 123 -9.39 6.05 -2.92
CA LEU A 123 -9.16 5.15 -4.04
C LEU A 123 -10.46 4.68 -4.72
N THR A 124 -11.60 4.83 -4.05
CA THR A 124 -12.92 4.53 -4.63
C THR A 124 -13.17 5.30 -5.93
N ALA A 125 -12.75 6.55 -6.03
CA ALA A 125 -12.91 7.34 -7.26
C ALA A 125 -12.07 6.73 -8.41
N LEU A 126 -10.81 6.43 -8.16
CA LEU A 126 -9.94 5.80 -9.16
C LEU A 126 -10.45 4.40 -9.56
N TYR A 127 -10.88 3.60 -8.58
CA TYR A 127 -11.40 2.24 -8.79
C TYR A 127 -12.68 2.18 -9.62
N ARG A 128 -13.48 3.24 -9.69
CA ARG A 128 -14.66 3.29 -10.55
C ARG A 128 -14.31 3.24 -12.04
N LYS A 129 -13.14 3.75 -12.41
CA LYS A 129 -12.63 3.74 -13.78
C LYS A 129 -11.68 2.57 -14.04
N THR A 130 -10.80 2.28 -13.10
CA THR A 130 -9.68 1.34 -13.28
C THR A 130 -9.71 0.27 -12.20
N LYS A 131 -9.58 -0.99 -12.59
CA LYS A 131 -9.40 -2.13 -11.68
C LYS A 131 -7.92 -2.41 -11.52
N PHE A 132 -7.53 -2.90 -10.33
CA PHE A 132 -6.13 -3.12 -10.00
C PHE A 132 -5.72 -4.61 -10.10
N TYR A 133 -6.26 -5.32 -11.10
CA TYR A 133 -5.98 -6.75 -11.33
C TYR A 133 -4.53 -7.05 -11.70
N ASP A 134 -3.78 -6.04 -12.13
CA ASP A 134 -2.40 -6.12 -12.59
C ASP A 134 -1.40 -5.49 -11.61
N LYS A 135 -1.85 -5.12 -10.41
CA LYS A 135 -1.02 -4.45 -9.41
C LYS A 135 -0.90 -5.28 -8.15
N TYR A 136 0.32 -5.48 -7.70
CA TYR A 136 0.61 -6.22 -6.47
C TYR A 136 0.52 -5.29 -5.26
N PHE A 137 0.10 -5.86 -4.14
CA PHE A 137 0.01 -5.13 -2.88
C PHE A 137 0.90 -5.75 -1.81
N TYR A 138 1.74 -4.92 -1.21
CA TYR A 138 2.57 -5.27 -0.07
C TYR A 138 2.42 -4.24 1.05
N SER A 139 2.75 -4.62 2.27
CA SER A 139 2.72 -3.72 3.42
C SER A 139 3.84 -4.00 4.40
N ILE A 140 4.33 -2.94 5.05
CA ILE A 140 5.16 -3.03 6.25
C ILE A 140 4.33 -2.51 7.42
N ILE A 141 4.19 -3.33 8.46
CA ILE A 141 3.38 -3.03 9.64
C ILE A 141 4.27 -3.13 10.88
N VAL A 142 4.39 -2.05 11.62
CA VAL A 142 5.09 -2.07 12.91
C VAL A 142 4.14 -1.66 14.01
N SER A 143 4.00 -2.54 15.00
CA SER A 143 3.19 -2.33 16.19
C SER A 143 4.07 -2.06 17.39
N GLY A 144 3.61 -1.22 18.32
CA GLY A 144 4.31 -1.02 19.58
C GLY A 144 4.28 -2.26 20.49
N PHE A 145 3.22 -3.06 20.38
CA PHE A 145 3.03 -4.25 21.22
C PHE A 145 2.34 -5.40 20.45
N SER A 146 1.12 -5.19 19.93
CA SER A 146 0.28 -6.22 19.30
C SER A 146 -0.53 -5.61 18.13
N GLY A 147 -1.38 -6.42 17.47
CA GLY A 147 -2.38 -5.96 16.52
C GLY A 147 -1.88 -5.76 15.09
N SER A 148 -0.66 -6.16 14.73
CA SER A 148 -0.18 -6.13 13.34
C SER A 148 -1.04 -6.99 12.41
N ASP A 149 -1.53 -8.12 12.90
CA ASP A 149 -2.45 -9.02 12.21
C ASP A 149 -3.82 -8.37 11.95
N ILE A 150 -4.32 -7.55 12.88
CA ILE A 150 -5.56 -6.78 12.71
C ILE A 150 -5.42 -5.77 11.57
N ILE A 151 -4.29 -5.05 11.53
CA ILE A 151 -3.99 -4.14 10.41
C ILE A 151 -3.90 -4.91 9.08
N ALA A 152 -3.21 -6.05 9.07
CA ALA A 152 -3.10 -6.89 7.88
C ALA A 152 -4.48 -7.33 7.36
N GLN A 153 -5.39 -7.74 8.25
CA GLN A 153 -6.77 -8.10 7.90
C GLN A 153 -7.55 -6.91 7.31
N GLN A 154 -7.42 -5.71 7.88
CA GLN A 154 -8.03 -4.50 7.35
C GLN A 154 -7.53 -4.19 5.93
N LEU A 155 -6.23 -4.32 5.69
CA LEU A 155 -5.61 -4.11 4.37
C LEU A 155 -6.07 -5.15 3.34
N ILE A 156 -6.16 -6.42 3.72
CA ILE A 156 -6.72 -7.49 2.86
C ILE A 156 -8.14 -7.12 2.45
N SER A 157 -8.98 -6.78 3.40
CA SER A 157 -10.37 -6.41 3.13
C SER A 157 -10.48 -5.20 2.20
N ALA A 158 -9.73 -4.14 2.51
CA ALA A 158 -9.82 -2.86 1.81
C ALA A 158 -9.20 -2.89 0.42
N LEU A 159 -8.07 -3.53 0.23
CA LEU A 159 -7.28 -3.45 -1.00
C LEU A 159 -7.41 -4.69 -1.88
N ASN A 160 -7.33 -5.88 -1.30
CA ASN A 160 -7.46 -7.11 -2.10
C ASN A 160 -8.92 -7.41 -2.43
N ILE A 161 -9.80 -7.52 -1.43
CA ILE A 161 -11.20 -7.91 -1.66
C ILE A 161 -11.99 -6.78 -2.32
N ASN A 162 -11.85 -5.55 -1.82
CA ASN A 162 -12.64 -4.42 -2.28
C ASN A 162 -12.07 -3.74 -3.53
N LYS A 163 -10.74 -3.63 -3.65
CA LYS A 163 -10.06 -2.88 -4.73
C LYS A 163 -9.32 -3.76 -5.74
N THR A 164 -9.32 -5.08 -5.58
CA THR A 164 -8.78 -6.06 -6.54
C THR A 164 -7.25 -6.08 -6.72
N PHE A 165 -6.48 -5.48 -5.84
CA PHE A 165 -5.03 -5.66 -5.86
C PHE A 165 -4.66 -7.14 -5.67
N ILE A 166 -3.62 -7.60 -6.35
CA ILE A 166 -3.08 -8.95 -6.18
C ILE A 166 -2.39 -9.01 -4.82
N LEU A 167 -2.73 -10.02 -4.04
CA LEU A 167 -2.13 -10.26 -2.73
C LEU A 167 -1.16 -11.46 -2.83
N PRO A 168 0.16 -11.21 -2.86
CA PRO A 168 1.14 -12.29 -2.88
C PRO A 168 1.21 -13.04 -1.55
N PRO A 169 1.79 -14.25 -1.50
CA PRO A 169 2.19 -14.86 -0.24
C PRO A 169 3.13 -13.93 0.54
N LYS A 170 2.99 -13.88 1.87
CA LYS A 170 3.80 -13.00 2.74
C LYS A 170 3.75 -11.52 2.32
N PHE A 171 2.58 -11.02 1.90
CA PHE A 171 2.39 -9.63 1.48
C PHE A 171 2.73 -8.61 2.58
N ALA A 172 2.68 -9.00 3.85
CA ALA A 172 2.92 -8.12 4.99
C ALA A 172 4.19 -8.52 5.75
N PHE A 173 5.08 -7.55 5.93
CA PHE A 173 6.20 -7.64 6.85
C PHE A 173 5.79 -7.01 8.17
N MET A 174 5.66 -7.83 9.20
CA MET A 174 5.15 -7.43 10.50
C MET A 174 6.22 -7.57 11.57
N GLU A 175 6.47 -6.50 12.34
CA GLU A 175 7.41 -6.50 13.46
C GLU A 175 6.85 -5.71 14.65
N THR A 176 7.45 -5.93 15.82
CA THR A 176 7.09 -5.21 17.04
C THR A 176 8.25 -4.32 17.49
N ALA A 177 8.02 -3.01 17.54
CA ALA A 177 9.00 -2.03 17.97
C ALA A 177 8.29 -0.77 18.48
N ASN A 178 8.52 -0.40 19.73
CA ASN A 178 7.77 0.66 20.41
C ASN A 178 8.46 2.03 20.33
N ASN A 179 9.73 2.10 20.75
CA ASN A 179 10.45 3.37 20.74
C ASN A 179 11.18 3.59 19.42
N PRO A 180 11.46 4.84 19.03
CA PRO A 180 12.28 5.13 17.86
C PRO A 180 13.60 4.36 17.86
N GLY A 181 13.88 3.67 16.75
CA GLY A 181 15.10 2.86 16.59
C GLY A 181 15.04 1.45 17.20
N ASP A 182 13.95 1.07 17.86
CA ASP A 182 13.84 -0.30 18.41
C ASP A 182 13.81 -1.37 17.32
N VAL A 183 13.28 -1.05 16.13
CA VAL A 183 13.25 -1.99 15.00
C VAL A 183 14.66 -2.42 14.58
N GLU A 184 15.66 -1.56 14.72
CA GLU A 184 17.06 -1.85 14.38
C GLU A 184 17.72 -2.85 15.33
N LYS A 185 17.16 -3.00 16.54
CA LYS A 185 17.64 -3.91 17.59
C LYS A 185 17.04 -5.31 17.48
N ILE A 186 16.05 -5.50 16.61
CA ILE A 186 15.41 -6.81 16.43
C ILE A 186 16.42 -7.79 15.83
N GLU A 187 16.49 -8.97 16.43
CA GLU A 187 17.39 -10.03 15.98
C GLU A 187 17.14 -10.39 14.50
N ASN A 188 18.22 -10.42 13.72
CA ASN A 188 18.19 -10.75 12.30
C ASN A 188 17.32 -9.85 11.43
N ILE A 189 17.00 -8.62 11.85
CA ILE A 189 16.08 -7.74 11.12
C ILE A 189 16.54 -7.45 9.68
N LYS A 190 17.83 -7.25 9.46
CA LYS A 190 18.39 -7.03 8.12
C LYS A 190 18.22 -8.24 7.21
N ARG A 191 18.38 -9.46 7.76
CA ARG A 191 18.13 -10.69 7.00
C ARG A 191 16.64 -10.83 6.64
N LYS A 192 15.74 -10.59 7.60
CA LYS A 192 14.30 -10.58 7.36
C LYS A 192 13.89 -9.54 6.31
N ALA A 193 14.49 -8.35 6.35
CA ALA A 193 14.24 -7.30 5.37
C ALA A 193 14.70 -7.72 3.96
N LYS A 194 15.85 -8.38 3.85
CA LYS A 194 16.33 -8.96 2.59
C LYS A 194 15.39 -10.04 2.07
N GLU A 195 14.99 -10.99 2.91
CA GLU A 195 14.02 -12.04 2.55
C GLU A 195 12.68 -11.47 2.08
N PHE A 196 12.23 -10.38 2.70
CA PHE A 196 11.01 -9.70 2.26
C PHE A 196 11.19 -8.99 0.90
N ALA A 197 12.34 -8.36 0.66
CA ALA A 197 12.67 -7.79 -0.64
C ALA A 197 12.74 -8.85 -1.76
N GLU A 198 13.32 -10.01 -1.45
CA GLU A 198 13.33 -11.17 -2.36
C GLU A 198 11.91 -11.65 -2.65
N ASN A 199 11.04 -11.75 -1.64
CA ASN A 199 9.63 -12.10 -1.81
C ASN A 199 8.86 -11.07 -2.69
N ILE A 200 9.20 -9.78 -2.61
CA ILE A 200 8.62 -8.76 -3.52
C ILE A 200 9.05 -9.06 -4.96
N LYS A 201 10.33 -9.30 -5.20
CA LYS A 201 10.86 -9.61 -6.54
C LYS A 201 10.23 -10.88 -7.11
N GLU A 202 10.20 -11.97 -6.33
CA GLU A 202 9.63 -13.26 -6.76
C GLU A 202 8.12 -13.18 -6.97
N GLY A 203 7.39 -12.51 -6.07
CA GLY A 203 5.93 -12.41 -6.12
C GLY A 203 5.40 -11.67 -7.34
N VAL A 204 6.21 -10.79 -7.94
CA VAL A 204 5.88 -10.07 -9.17
C VAL A 204 6.15 -10.93 -10.42
N HIS A 205 6.90 -12.02 -10.29
CA HIS A 205 7.20 -12.96 -11.39
C HIS A 205 6.21 -14.13 -11.47
N THR A 206 5.35 -14.33 -10.48
CA THR A 206 4.34 -15.42 -10.42
C THR A 206 2.95 -14.91 -10.80
#